data_344a363c49a7af1814f5b50ee211bb54
#
_entry.id   344a363c49a7af1814f5b50ee211bb54
#
_cell.length_a   1.000
_cell.length_b   1.000
_cell.length_c   1.000
_cell.angle_alpha   90.00
_cell.angle_beta   90.00
_cell.angle_gamma   90.00
#
_symmetry.space_group_name_H-M   'P 1'
#
loop_
_entity.id
_entity.type
_entity.pdbx_description
1 polymer ?
#
loop_
_entity_poly.entity_id
_entity_poly.type
_entity_poly.pdbx_seq_one_letter_code
_entity_poly.pdbx_strand_id
1 'polypeptide(L)'
;MSLKPSWGARLKTICLVGGKLQGFEAAYLSKKAGMNVIVVDKNPQALIRNYADEFHCFDIIKEPEKLFELSKNADALLPVNENLECIEFLDSVRDKFSCPVLFDFEAYWISRDKKKSKQYFASIGVPTPQDKPLEPPYFVKPPCESSSVGARIIYDEKEIRDLEPGMLIEEYVEGEVVSLEVIGDGKNFAVVKETLVHIDGTYDCHMVTPLPLDPDFRKISYALAANLSLKGIMDVEAISGPKGLKIIEIDARFPSQTPTAVYYSSGINLIELLFRAFGEGVEEIEKLPENKYCIYEHLMLRENGSLIPVGEQVLSMGTDYGKYYKEPGIEIFLCKGEKPVFTLVFWGKDREEAGERKRKGLSILKENFGAAV
;
A
#
# COMPACT_ATOMS: atom_id res chain seq x y z
N MET A 1 -15.65 -4.78 -19.49
CA MET A 1 -14.90 -5.58 -20.45
C MET A 1 -13.59 -5.92 -19.76
N SER A 2 -13.34 -7.15 -19.33
CA SER A 2 -12.04 -7.56 -18.79
C SER A 2 -11.01 -7.36 -19.89
N LEU A 3 -10.07 -6.45 -19.71
CA LEU A 3 -8.89 -6.38 -20.57
C LEU A 3 -8.22 -7.75 -20.44
N LYS A 4 -8.21 -8.54 -21.52
CA LYS A 4 -7.40 -9.76 -21.55
C LYS A 4 -5.96 -9.33 -21.30
N PRO A 5 -5.20 -10.06 -20.45
CA PRO A 5 -3.79 -9.75 -20.26
C PRO A 5 -3.10 -9.67 -21.62
N SER A 6 -2.35 -8.60 -21.85
CA SER A 6 -1.59 -8.39 -23.11
C SER A 6 -0.42 -9.36 -23.28
N TRP A 7 -0.22 -10.27 -22.33
CA TRP A 7 0.81 -11.27 -22.31
C TRP A 7 0.44 -12.41 -23.29
N GLY A 8 1.34 -12.75 -24.19
CA GLY A 8 1.21 -13.94 -25.05
C GLY A 8 0.85 -15.21 -24.24
N ALA A 9 0.59 -16.33 -24.88
CA ALA A 9 -0.01 -17.57 -24.35
C ALA A 9 0.64 -18.23 -23.12
N ARG A 10 1.69 -17.65 -22.49
CA ARG A 10 2.37 -18.17 -21.28
C ARG A 10 1.87 -17.47 -20.03
N LEU A 11 1.46 -18.26 -19.03
CA LEU A 11 1.16 -17.80 -17.67
C LEU A 11 2.41 -17.16 -17.06
N LYS A 12 2.29 -15.89 -16.60
CA LYS A 12 3.37 -15.19 -15.89
C LYS A 12 3.46 -15.67 -14.45
N THR A 13 4.68 -15.74 -13.93
CA THR A 13 4.95 -16.08 -12.52
C THR A 13 5.66 -14.93 -11.85
N ILE A 14 5.14 -14.48 -10.71
CA ILE A 14 5.76 -13.46 -9.86
C ILE A 14 6.23 -14.08 -8.55
N CYS A 15 7.47 -13.75 -8.13
CA CYS A 15 8.03 -14.11 -6.84
C CYS A 15 7.96 -12.91 -5.90
N LEU A 16 7.16 -13.01 -4.84
CA LEU A 16 6.97 -11.98 -3.82
C LEU A 16 7.87 -12.28 -2.61
N VAL A 17 8.66 -11.31 -2.18
CA VAL A 17 9.48 -11.41 -0.97
C VAL A 17 8.82 -10.64 0.17
N GLY A 18 8.12 -11.36 1.04
CA GLY A 18 7.33 -10.84 2.16
C GLY A 18 5.90 -11.38 2.17
N GLY A 19 5.41 -11.76 3.34
CA GLY A 19 4.15 -12.47 3.52
C GLY A 19 3.14 -11.75 4.42
N LYS A 20 3.26 -10.43 4.63
CA LYS A 20 2.31 -9.59 5.37
C LYS A 20 1.23 -8.99 4.45
N LEU A 21 0.52 -7.93 4.91
CA LEU A 21 -0.58 -7.30 4.18
C LEU A 21 -0.14 -6.73 2.82
N GLN A 22 1.01 -6.07 2.75
CA GLN A 22 1.61 -5.61 1.49
C GLN A 22 1.78 -6.75 0.48
N GLY A 23 2.27 -7.91 0.96
CA GLY A 23 2.35 -9.13 0.16
C GLY A 23 0.98 -9.66 -0.27
N PHE A 24 -0.05 -9.51 0.58
CA PHE A 24 -1.42 -9.88 0.21
C PHE A 24 -1.94 -9.04 -0.95
N GLU A 25 -1.79 -7.71 -0.90
CA GLU A 25 -2.22 -6.82 -1.97
C GLU A 25 -1.55 -7.18 -3.31
N ALA A 26 -0.24 -7.40 -3.27
CA ALA A 26 0.50 -7.82 -4.47
C ALA A 26 0.05 -9.20 -4.97
N ALA A 27 -0.10 -10.19 -4.10
CA ALA A 27 -0.58 -11.53 -4.47
C ALA A 27 -2.01 -11.51 -5.01
N TYR A 28 -2.88 -10.72 -4.37
CA TYR A 28 -4.27 -10.55 -4.79
C TYR A 28 -4.36 -9.99 -6.21
N LEU A 29 -3.68 -8.88 -6.49
CA LEU A 29 -3.69 -8.27 -7.82
C LEU A 29 -2.97 -9.12 -8.86
N SER A 30 -1.91 -9.85 -8.49
CA SER A 30 -1.24 -10.81 -9.38
C SER A 30 -2.20 -11.93 -9.83
N LYS A 31 -2.98 -12.49 -8.88
CA LYS A 31 -4.01 -13.48 -9.23
C LYS A 31 -5.17 -12.89 -10.04
N LYS A 32 -5.54 -11.62 -9.83
CA LYS A 32 -6.51 -10.93 -10.69
C LYS A 32 -5.99 -10.74 -12.11
N ALA A 33 -4.68 -10.58 -12.29
CA ALA A 33 -3.99 -10.55 -13.58
C ALA A 33 -3.79 -11.94 -14.21
N GLY A 34 -4.20 -13.01 -13.53
CA GLY A 34 -4.03 -14.39 -13.99
C GLY A 34 -2.60 -14.90 -13.87
N MET A 35 -1.79 -14.35 -12.95
CA MET A 35 -0.41 -14.77 -12.70
C MET A 35 -0.36 -15.90 -11.67
N ASN A 36 0.69 -16.72 -11.75
CA ASN A 36 1.10 -17.63 -10.69
C ASN A 36 1.90 -16.87 -9.63
N VAL A 37 1.67 -17.14 -8.35
CA VAL A 37 2.24 -16.38 -7.24
C VAL A 37 3.09 -17.28 -6.36
N ILE A 38 4.39 -17.02 -6.32
CA ILE A 38 5.35 -17.60 -5.38
C ILE A 38 5.54 -16.59 -4.26
N VAL A 39 5.48 -17.03 -3.00
CA VAL A 39 5.78 -16.19 -1.83
C VAL A 39 6.95 -16.78 -1.06
N VAL A 40 7.90 -15.92 -0.72
CA VAL A 40 9.05 -16.23 0.14
C VAL A 40 8.95 -15.42 1.41
N ASP A 41 8.96 -16.09 2.58
CA ASP A 41 9.02 -15.44 3.88
C ASP A 41 9.75 -16.33 4.90
N LYS A 42 10.52 -15.73 5.83
CA LYS A 42 11.19 -16.47 6.89
C LYS A 42 10.24 -16.95 8.00
N ASN A 43 9.05 -16.34 8.10
CA ASN A 43 8.03 -16.71 9.06
C ASN A 43 7.18 -17.86 8.51
N PRO A 44 7.20 -19.07 9.11
CA PRO A 44 6.35 -20.18 8.67
C PRO A 44 4.86 -19.91 8.90
N GLN A 45 4.52 -18.90 9.68
CA GLN A 45 3.15 -18.44 9.93
C GLN A 45 2.84 -17.13 9.18
N ALA A 46 3.55 -16.89 8.04
CA ALA A 46 3.29 -15.70 7.22
C ALA A 46 1.80 -15.59 6.86
N LEU A 47 1.25 -14.38 6.97
CA LEU A 47 -0.19 -14.08 6.82
C LEU A 47 -0.79 -14.70 5.55
N ILE A 48 -0.07 -14.63 4.44
CA ILE A 48 -0.56 -15.02 3.11
C ILE A 48 -0.07 -16.38 2.64
N ARG A 49 0.58 -17.17 3.49
CA ARG A 49 1.14 -18.48 3.09
C ARG A 49 0.15 -19.39 2.38
N ASN A 50 -1.12 -19.38 2.81
CA ASN A 50 -2.18 -20.21 2.23
C ASN A 50 -2.87 -19.54 1.03
N TYR A 51 -2.54 -18.28 0.73
CA TYR A 51 -3.07 -17.55 -0.41
C TYR A 51 -2.18 -17.66 -1.65
N ALA A 52 -0.88 -17.88 -1.48
CA ALA A 52 0.07 -18.14 -2.56
C ALA A 52 -0.23 -19.44 -3.30
N ASP A 53 0.25 -19.58 -4.54
CA ASP A 53 0.24 -20.86 -5.26
C ASP A 53 1.39 -21.74 -4.78
N GLU A 54 2.54 -21.10 -4.46
CA GLU A 54 3.69 -21.74 -3.82
C GLU A 54 4.19 -20.85 -2.66
N PHE A 55 4.46 -21.49 -1.52
CA PHE A 55 5.04 -20.82 -0.35
C PHE A 55 6.37 -21.45 0.04
N HIS A 56 7.42 -20.66 0.09
CA HIS A 56 8.77 -21.08 0.47
C HIS A 56 9.17 -20.40 1.78
N CYS A 57 9.37 -21.20 2.83
CA CYS A 57 9.77 -20.70 4.15
C CYS A 57 11.28 -20.76 4.33
N PHE A 58 11.98 -19.64 4.14
CA PHE A 58 13.40 -19.50 4.43
C PHE A 58 13.81 -18.04 4.57
N ASP A 59 14.95 -17.81 5.22
CA ASP A 59 15.56 -16.49 5.35
C ASP A 59 16.46 -16.22 4.13
N ILE A 60 16.07 -15.26 3.31
CA ILE A 60 16.76 -14.94 2.05
C ILE A 60 18.21 -14.48 2.25
N ILE A 61 18.54 -13.93 3.41
CA ILE A 61 19.91 -13.48 3.75
C ILE A 61 20.79 -14.68 4.07
N LYS A 62 20.24 -15.68 4.76
CA LYS A 62 20.97 -16.89 5.16
C LYS A 62 21.05 -17.94 4.06
N GLU A 63 20.06 -17.98 3.19
CA GLU A 63 19.91 -18.98 2.13
C GLU A 63 19.68 -18.33 0.76
N PRO A 64 20.56 -17.41 0.30
CA PRO A 64 20.37 -16.62 -0.91
C PRO A 64 20.25 -17.47 -2.18
N GLU A 65 20.94 -18.61 -2.22
CA GLU A 65 20.92 -19.53 -3.38
C GLU A 65 19.50 -20.05 -3.68
N LYS A 66 18.66 -20.24 -2.63
CA LYS A 66 17.28 -20.63 -2.83
C LYS A 66 16.48 -19.56 -3.58
N LEU A 67 16.70 -18.28 -3.24
CA LEU A 67 16.02 -17.18 -3.93
C LEU A 67 16.53 -17.02 -5.37
N PHE A 68 17.85 -17.20 -5.61
CA PHE A 68 18.41 -17.21 -6.98
C PHE A 68 17.82 -18.34 -7.83
N GLU A 69 17.62 -19.53 -7.27
CA GLU A 69 16.97 -20.65 -7.99
C GLU A 69 15.49 -20.33 -8.31
N LEU A 70 14.74 -19.76 -7.36
CA LEU A 70 13.35 -19.35 -7.61
C LEU A 70 13.27 -18.29 -8.71
N SER A 71 14.23 -17.34 -8.76
CA SER A 71 14.26 -16.29 -9.78
C SER A 71 14.41 -16.83 -11.22
N LYS A 72 14.96 -18.02 -11.40
CA LYS A 72 15.07 -18.66 -12.73
C LYS A 72 13.71 -19.11 -13.28
N ASN A 73 12.74 -19.36 -12.39
CA ASN A 73 11.40 -19.83 -12.74
C ASN A 73 10.35 -18.73 -12.65
N ALA A 74 10.72 -17.53 -12.18
CA ALA A 74 9.85 -16.37 -12.10
C ALA A 74 10.07 -15.41 -13.29
N ASP A 75 9.02 -14.73 -13.72
CA ASP A 75 9.10 -13.65 -14.71
C ASP A 75 9.50 -12.31 -14.04
N ALA A 76 9.30 -12.19 -12.73
CA ALA A 76 9.75 -11.05 -11.92
C ALA A 76 9.83 -11.40 -10.45
N LEU A 77 10.66 -10.63 -9.70
CA LEU A 77 10.72 -10.60 -8.26
C LEU A 77 10.22 -9.25 -7.77
N LEU A 78 9.38 -9.23 -6.73
CA LEU A 78 8.88 -8.00 -6.12
C LEU A 78 9.06 -8.06 -4.60
N PRO A 79 9.90 -7.19 -4.01
CA PRO A 79 9.93 -6.98 -2.56
C PRO A 79 8.61 -6.38 -2.09
N VAL A 80 7.96 -7.03 -1.12
CA VAL A 80 6.70 -6.60 -0.51
C VAL A 80 6.83 -6.63 1.01
N ASN A 81 7.85 -5.97 1.51
CA ASN A 81 8.17 -5.80 2.91
C ASN A 81 9.04 -4.55 3.12
N GLU A 82 9.13 -4.08 4.36
CA GLU A 82 9.93 -2.91 4.76
C GLU A 82 11.08 -3.26 5.70
N ASN A 83 11.44 -4.55 5.77
CA ASN A 83 12.57 -4.95 6.61
C ASN A 83 13.87 -4.45 5.99
N LEU A 84 14.57 -3.58 6.73
CA LEU A 84 15.78 -2.91 6.25
C LEU A 84 16.83 -3.90 5.76
N GLU A 85 17.18 -4.90 6.57
CA GLU A 85 18.21 -5.88 6.23
C GLU A 85 17.84 -6.68 4.95
N CYS A 86 16.54 -6.97 4.80
CA CYS A 86 16.01 -7.63 3.60
C CYS A 86 16.18 -6.77 2.34
N ILE A 87 15.84 -5.50 2.41
CA ILE A 87 15.93 -4.58 1.26
C ILE A 87 17.41 -4.27 0.94
N GLU A 88 18.25 -4.04 1.93
CA GLU A 88 19.72 -3.87 1.75
C GLU A 88 20.35 -5.10 1.08
N PHE A 89 19.96 -6.30 1.51
CA PHE A 89 20.41 -7.53 0.90
C PHE A 89 19.98 -7.61 -0.57
N LEU A 90 18.69 -7.41 -0.87
CA LEU A 90 18.14 -7.46 -2.23
C LEU A 90 18.83 -6.44 -3.15
N ASP A 91 19.07 -5.23 -2.69
CA ASP A 91 19.79 -4.19 -3.42
C ASP A 91 21.22 -4.64 -3.75
N SER A 92 21.93 -5.20 -2.76
CA SER A 92 23.32 -5.66 -2.91
C SER A 92 23.50 -6.82 -3.91
N VAL A 93 22.43 -7.57 -4.18
CA VAL A 93 22.47 -8.76 -5.06
C VAL A 93 21.54 -8.67 -6.26
N ARG A 94 20.92 -7.51 -6.52
CA ARG A 94 19.89 -7.33 -7.56
C ARG A 94 20.32 -7.83 -8.95
N ASP A 95 21.61 -7.69 -9.28
CA ASP A 95 22.17 -8.11 -10.58
C ASP A 95 22.40 -9.63 -10.70
N LYS A 96 22.22 -10.40 -9.61
CA LYS A 96 22.36 -11.86 -9.60
C LYS A 96 21.08 -12.60 -9.92
N PHE A 97 19.94 -11.92 -9.89
CA PHE A 97 18.66 -12.55 -10.24
C PHE A 97 18.52 -12.79 -11.72
N SER A 98 17.86 -13.90 -12.08
CA SER A 98 17.58 -14.26 -13.48
C SER A 98 16.36 -13.55 -14.07
N CYS A 99 15.60 -12.86 -13.25
CA CYS A 99 14.44 -12.04 -13.63
C CYS A 99 14.59 -10.61 -13.07
N PRO A 100 13.86 -9.62 -13.62
CA PRO A 100 13.88 -8.26 -13.08
C PRO A 100 13.33 -8.19 -11.66
N VAL A 101 13.94 -7.35 -10.83
CA VAL A 101 13.40 -6.95 -9.54
C VAL A 101 12.55 -5.70 -9.76
N LEU A 102 11.23 -5.80 -9.55
CA LEU A 102 10.27 -4.72 -9.82
C LEU A 102 10.29 -3.69 -8.67
N PHE A 103 11.43 -3.04 -8.45
CA PHE A 103 11.64 -2.15 -7.31
C PHE A 103 12.69 -1.09 -7.63
N ASP A 104 12.42 0.14 -7.23
CA ASP A 104 13.35 1.26 -7.34
C ASP A 104 14.08 1.46 -6.01
N PHE A 105 15.26 0.87 -5.87
CA PHE A 105 16.06 0.97 -4.64
C PHE A 105 16.51 2.41 -4.37
N GLU A 106 16.82 3.20 -5.40
CA GLU A 106 17.31 4.56 -5.22
C GLU A 106 16.20 5.48 -4.71
N ALA A 107 15.01 5.40 -5.31
CA ALA A 107 13.84 6.10 -4.81
C ALA A 107 13.44 5.63 -3.40
N TYR A 108 13.55 4.32 -3.12
CA TYR A 108 13.26 3.76 -1.79
C TYR A 108 14.18 4.33 -0.71
N TRP A 109 15.49 4.46 -0.95
CA TRP A 109 16.42 5.02 0.03
C TRP A 109 16.18 6.49 0.34
N ILE A 110 15.53 7.23 -0.57
CA ILE A 110 15.07 8.59 -0.33
C ILE A 110 13.76 8.56 0.46
N SER A 111 12.77 7.76 0.02
CA SER A 111 11.42 7.73 0.59
C SER A 111 11.39 7.20 2.02
N ARG A 112 12.19 6.17 2.32
CA ARG A 112 12.26 5.53 3.64
C ARG A 112 12.67 6.49 4.77
N ASP A 113 13.49 7.49 4.48
CA ASP A 113 13.96 8.49 5.44
C ASP A 113 13.18 9.80 5.26
N LYS A 114 12.23 10.06 6.17
CA LYS A 114 11.37 11.24 6.13
C LYS A 114 12.14 12.57 6.10
N LYS A 115 13.36 12.62 6.67
CA LYS A 115 14.23 13.81 6.59
C LYS A 115 14.79 14.00 5.18
N LYS A 116 15.23 12.90 4.55
CA LYS A 116 15.70 12.94 3.15
C LYS A 116 14.55 13.29 2.21
N SER A 117 13.36 12.70 2.41
CA SER A 117 12.15 13.04 1.64
C SER A 117 11.83 14.54 1.76
N LYS A 118 11.86 15.13 2.96
CA LYS A 118 11.61 16.56 3.14
C LYS A 118 12.69 17.44 2.47
N GLN A 119 13.95 17.06 2.56
CA GLN A 119 15.01 17.77 1.83
C GLN A 119 14.79 17.69 0.31
N TYR A 120 14.38 16.53 -0.17
CA TYR A 120 14.03 16.34 -1.56
C TYR A 120 12.82 17.21 -1.96
N PHE A 121 11.73 17.23 -1.19
CA PHE A 121 10.55 18.08 -1.42
C PHE A 121 10.95 19.57 -1.51
N ALA A 122 11.77 20.04 -0.55
CA ALA A 122 12.27 21.41 -0.53
C ALA A 122 13.09 21.74 -1.78
N SER A 123 13.92 20.79 -2.28
CA SER A 123 14.77 21.01 -3.44
C SER A 123 14.02 21.24 -4.75
N ILE A 124 12.77 20.72 -4.84
CA ILE A 124 11.92 20.83 -6.04
C ILE A 124 10.66 21.69 -5.80
N GLY A 125 10.59 22.36 -4.65
CA GLY A 125 9.51 23.30 -4.31
C GLY A 125 8.15 22.65 -4.06
N VAL A 126 8.10 21.38 -3.60
CA VAL A 126 6.86 20.68 -3.26
C VAL A 126 6.34 21.19 -1.91
N PRO A 127 5.04 21.55 -1.81
CA PRO A 127 4.44 21.98 -0.55
C PRO A 127 4.42 20.83 0.46
N THR A 128 4.98 21.04 1.64
CA THR A 128 5.06 20.08 2.74
C THR A 128 4.77 20.79 4.07
N PRO A 129 4.36 20.09 5.14
CA PRO A 129 4.23 20.67 6.46
C PRO A 129 5.52 21.40 6.90
N GLN A 130 5.37 22.56 7.52
CA GLN A 130 6.50 23.37 7.98
C GLN A 130 7.25 22.63 9.10
N ASP A 131 8.59 22.60 9.03
CA ASP A 131 9.42 22.07 10.09
C ASP A 131 9.52 23.07 11.25
N LYS A 132 9.42 22.55 12.48
CA LYS A 132 9.59 23.32 13.71
C LYS A 132 8.76 24.63 13.70
N PRO A 133 7.43 24.54 13.56
CA PRO A 133 6.58 25.72 13.62
C PRO A 133 6.73 26.44 14.96
N LEU A 134 6.41 27.73 14.99
CA LEU A 134 6.60 28.56 16.19
C LEU A 134 5.59 28.25 17.30
N GLU A 135 4.40 27.77 16.93
CA GLU A 135 3.28 27.56 17.84
C GLU A 135 2.62 26.19 17.65
N PRO A 136 2.11 25.55 18.71
CA PRO A 136 1.31 24.34 18.63
C PRO A 136 -0.05 24.58 17.93
N PRO A 137 -0.76 23.51 17.49
CA PRO A 137 -0.37 22.12 17.67
C PRO A 137 0.75 21.66 16.72
N TYR A 138 1.59 20.77 17.23
CA TYR A 138 2.65 20.12 16.45
C TYR A 138 2.27 18.70 16.11
N PHE A 139 2.65 18.23 14.94
CA PHE A 139 2.64 16.81 14.60
C PHE A 139 4.06 16.26 14.74
N VAL A 140 4.23 15.23 15.56
CA VAL A 140 5.54 14.62 15.79
C VAL A 140 5.54 13.18 15.33
N LYS A 141 6.64 12.76 14.67
CA LYS A 141 6.77 11.41 14.14
C LYS A 141 8.23 10.95 14.10
N PRO A 142 8.50 9.64 14.21
CA PRO A 142 9.84 9.10 13.98
C PRO A 142 10.29 9.29 12.53
N PRO A 143 11.62 9.36 12.27
CA PRO A 143 12.13 9.62 10.91
C PRO A 143 12.03 8.43 9.96
N CYS A 144 11.96 7.18 10.45
CA CYS A 144 12.07 5.97 9.64
C CYS A 144 11.02 4.88 9.96
N GLU A 145 9.96 5.20 10.69
CA GLU A 145 8.89 4.24 10.99
C GLU A 145 7.77 4.32 9.95
N SER A 146 7.11 3.19 9.70
CA SER A 146 5.92 3.06 8.84
C SER A 146 4.63 2.90 9.67
N SER A 147 3.49 2.91 8.99
CA SER A 147 2.15 2.70 9.60
C SER A 147 1.90 3.63 10.81
N SER A 148 2.40 4.86 10.75
CA SER A 148 2.24 5.91 11.78
C SER A 148 2.70 5.54 13.20
N VAL A 149 3.52 4.50 13.37
CA VAL A 149 4.03 4.08 14.68
C VAL A 149 4.78 5.23 15.35
N GLY A 150 4.34 5.59 16.57
CA GLY A 150 4.95 6.67 17.35
C GLY A 150 4.57 8.10 16.92
N ALA A 151 3.71 8.25 15.93
CA ALA A 151 3.18 9.55 15.52
C ALA A 151 2.13 10.06 16.52
N ARG A 152 2.14 11.36 16.81
CA ARG A 152 1.15 12.00 17.67
C ARG A 152 1.08 13.51 17.50
N ILE A 153 -0.04 14.12 17.94
CA ILE A 153 -0.17 15.57 18.05
C ILE A 153 0.28 16.02 19.45
N ILE A 154 1.00 17.13 19.51
CA ILE A 154 1.43 17.81 20.73
C ILE A 154 0.77 19.18 20.79
N TYR A 155 0.07 19.45 21.88
CA TYR A 155 -0.65 20.72 22.13
C TYR A 155 0.09 21.66 23.10
N ASP A 156 1.03 21.15 23.90
CA ASP A 156 1.84 21.96 24.83
C ASP A 156 3.33 21.85 24.42
N GLU A 157 3.97 22.99 24.19
CA GLU A 157 5.39 23.08 23.83
C GLU A 157 6.30 22.37 24.86
N LYS A 158 5.87 22.27 26.12
CA LYS A 158 6.63 21.58 27.17
C LYS A 158 6.83 20.09 26.87
N GLU A 159 5.87 19.45 26.19
CA GLU A 159 5.95 18.01 25.81
C GLU A 159 7.07 17.75 24.80
N ILE A 160 7.53 18.78 24.06
CA ILE A 160 8.66 18.64 23.12
C ILE A 160 9.94 18.20 23.82
N ARG A 161 10.13 18.58 25.12
CA ARG A 161 11.33 18.24 25.89
C ARG A 161 11.42 16.76 26.22
N ASP A 162 10.29 16.07 26.21
CA ASP A 162 10.16 14.65 26.53
C ASP A 162 10.18 13.76 25.27
N LEU A 163 10.41 14.36 24.09
CA LEU A 163 10.52 13.61 22.84
C LEU A 163 11.84 12.86 22.76
N GLU A 164 11.78 11.65 22.19
CA GLU A 164 12.97 10.89 21.81
C GLU A 164 13.85 11.69 20.85
N PRO A 165 15.19 11.57 21.00
CA PRO A 165 16.11 12.25 20.10
C PRO A 165 15.88 11.85 18.63
N GLY A 166 15.78 12.85 17.75
CA GLY A 166 15.66 12.59 16.33
C GLY A 166 14.27 12.62 15.77
N MET A 167 13.22 12.71 16.60
CA MET A 167 11.84 12.90 16.15
C MET A 167 11.73 14.12 15.23
N LEU A 168 10.88 14.00 14.21
CA LEU A 168 10.46 15.12 13.37
C LEU A 168 9.36 15.89 14.10
N ILE A 169 9.43 17.22 14.07
CA ILE A 169 8.43 18.13 14.61
C ILE A 169 7.94 18.99 13.47
N GLU A 170 6.68 18.83 13.10
CA GLU A 170 6.06 19.50 11.96
C GLU A 170 4.83 20.30 12.41
N GLU A 171 4.39 21.27 11.59
CA GLU A 171 3.08 21.88 11.78
C GLU A 171 1.99 20.80 11.70
N TYR A 172 1.02 20.88 12.58
CA TYR A 172 -0.20 20.09 12.41
C TYR A 172 -1.04 20.69 11.28
N VAL A 173 -1.29 19.88 10.27
CA VAL A 173 -2.11 20.27 9.11
C VAL A 173 -3.50 19.64 9.28
N GLU A 174 -4.52 20.48 9.33
CA GLU A 174 -5.91 20.00 9.34
C GLU A 174 -6.37 19.68 7.94
N GLY A 175 -6.97 18.49 7.75
CA GLY A 175 -7.48 18.05 6.45
C GLY A 175 -7.66 16.53 6.38
N GLU A 176 -8.03 16.06 5.19
CA GLU A 176 -8.18 14.64 4.88
C GLU A 176 -6.85 14.07 4.38
N VAL A 177 -6.53 12.86 4.80
CA VAL A 177 -5.35 12.13 4.27
C VAL A 177 -5.73 11.52 2.93
N VAL A 178 -4.96 11.87 1.89
CA VAL A 178 -5.15 11.37 0.53
C VAL A 178 -3.87 10.71 0.02
N SER A 179 -4.04 9.68 -0.80
CA SER A 179 -2.94 8.92 -1.39
C SER A 179 -3.12 8.83 -2.90
N LEU A 180 -2.02 8.77 -3.64
CA LEU A 180 -1.99 8.72 -5.09
C LEU A 180 -0.80 7.89 -5.58
N GLU A 181 -1.08 6.79 -6.27
CA GLU A 181 -0.04 5.92 -6.82
C GLU A 181 0.49 6.44 -8.15
N VAL A 182 1.81 6.42 -8.28
CA VAL A 182 2.54 6.71 -9.52
C VAL A 182 3.42 5.52 -9.88
N ILE A 183 3.38 5.10 -11.14
CA ILE A 183 4.29 4.08 -11.67
C ILE A 183 5.12 4.69 -12.79
N GLY A 184 6.44 4.47 -12.74
CA GLY A 184 7.40 4.98 -13.70
C GLY A 184 8.28 3.89 -14.33
N ASP A 185 8.73 4.14 -15.56
CA ASP A 185 9.72 3.32 -16.27
C ASP A 185 11.14 3.95 -16.29
N GLY A 186 11.33 5.04 -15.52
CA GLY A 186 12.52 5.87 -15.48
C GLY A 186 12.47 7.09 -16.41
N LYS A 187 11.47 7.18 -17.29
CA LYS A 187 11.29 8.27 -18.27
C LYS A 187 9.86 8.77 -18.38
N ASN A 188 8.93 7.85 -18.38
CA ASN A 188 7.50 8.12 -18.45
C ASN A 188 6.84 7.69 -17.15
N PHE A 189 5.76 8.39 -16.75
CA PHE A 189 5.12 8.21 -15.46
C PHE A 189 3.61 8.16 -15.62
N ALA A 190 2.99 7.13 -15.07
CA ALA A 190 1.55 6.96 -15.01
C ALA A 190 1.06 7.32 -13.61
N VAL A 191 0.35 8.43 -13.50
CA VAL A 191 -0.41 8.80 -12.29
C VAL A 191 -1.76 8.10 -12.36
N VAL A 192 -2.11 7.31 -11.33
CA VAL A 192 -3.21 6.35 -11.46
C VAL A 192 -4.50 6.88 -10.88
N LYS A 193 -4.70 6.84 -9.57
CA LYS A 193 -5.98 7.14 -8.94
C LYS A 193 -5.77 7.69 -7.54
N GLU A 194 -6.45 8.79 -7.25
CA GLU A 194 -6.49 9.36 -5.90
C GLU A 194 -7.47 8.58 -5.02
N THR A 195 -7.05 8.35 -3.78
CA THR A 195 -7.83 7.67 -2.74
C THR A 195 -7.86 8.49 -1.46
N LEU A 196 -8.98 8.41 -0.74
CA LEU A 196 -9.13 8.92 0.61
C LEU A 196 -8.73 7.81 1.59
N VAL A 197 -7.76 8.11 2.43
CA VAL A 197 -7.26 7.22 3.48
C VAL A 197 -7.93 7.59 4.79
N HIS A 198 -8.80 6.72 5.29
CA HIS A 198 -9.47 6.92 6.56
C HIS A 198 -8.61 6.33 7.67
N ILE A 199 -8.12 7.20 8.53
CA ILE A 199 -7.25 6.83 9.67
C ILE A 199 -8.06 6.66 10.95
N ASP A 200 -7.59 5.80 11.85
CA ASP A 200 -8.13 5.63 13.19
C ASP A 200 -7.49 6.61 14.20
N GLY A 201 -7.79 6.45 15.48
CA GLY A 201 -7.24 7.28 16.54
C GLY A 201 -5.73 7.13 16.77
N THR A 202 -5.10 6.15 16.13
CA THR A 202 -3.65 5.92 16.14
C THR A 202 -2.97 6.34 14.84
N TYR A 203 -3.70 7.00 13.96
CA TYR A 203 -3.32 7.38 12.60
C TYR A 203 -3.06 6.20 11.66
N ASP A 204 -3.47 4.97 12.03
CA ASP A 204 -3.36 3.79 11.17
C ASP A 204 -4.55 3.73 10.19
N CYS A 205 -4.30 3.35 8.94
CA CYS A 205 -5.34 3.28 7.91
C CYS A 205 -6.26 2.09 8.17
N HIS A 206 -7.56 2.35 8.32
CA HIS A 206 -8.56 1.30 8.48
C HIS A 206 -9.52 1.17 7.29
N MET A 207 -9.63 2.20 6.45
CA MET A 207 -10.52 2.17 5.28
C MET A 207 -9.96 3.06 4.17
N VAL A 208 -10.13 2.62 2.92
CA VAL A 208 -9.76 3.37 1.71
C VAL A 208 -10.97 3.49 0.80
N THR A 209 -11.20 4.69 0.26
CA THR A 209 -12.24 4.98 -0.73
C THR A 209 -11.69 5.84 -1.86
N PRO A 210 -12.19 5.71 -3.12
CA PRO A 210 -11.69 6.51 -4.23
C PRO A 210 -12.16 7.96 -4.17
N LEU A 211 -11.32 8.85 -4.65
CA LEU A 211 -11.63 10.25 -4.89
C LEU A 211 -11.56 10.61 -6.39
N PRO A 212 -12.19 11.70 -6.82
CA PRO A 212 -11.82 12.38 -8.06
C PRO A 212 -10.34 12.80 -7.98
N LEU A 213 -9.62 12.65 -9.08
CA LEU A 213 -8.21 13.06 -9.12
C LEU A 213 -8.09 14.58 -9.09
N ASP A 214 -7.44 15.12 -8.06
CA ASP A 214 -7.10 16.53 -7.95
C ASP A 214 -5.98 16.90 -8.95
N PRO A 215 -6.17 17.92 -9.81
CA PRO A 215 -5.18 18.30 -10.81
C PRO A 215 -3.83 18.76 -10.23
N ASP A 216 -3.84 19.42 -9.08
CA ASP A 216 -2.61 19.89 -8.42
C ASP A 216 -1.88 18.71 -7.77
N PHE A 217 -2.61 17.77 -7.16
CA PHE A 217 -2.03 16.55 -6.62
C PHE A 217 -1.41 15.67 -7.73
N ARG A 218 -2.11 15.52 -8.86
CA ARG A 218 -1.57 14.85 -10.05
C ARG A 218 -0.25 15.50 -10.50
N LYS A 219 -0.23 16.84 -10.64
CA LYS A 219 0.95 17.57 -11.09
C LYS A 219 2.12 17.42 -10.14
N ILE A 220 1.88 17.51 -8.83
CA ILE A 220 2.92 17.34 -7.82
C ILE A 220 3.46 15.91 -7.85
N SER A 221 2.59 14.91 -7.87
CA SER A 221 2.98 13.50 -7.88
C SER A 221 3.77 13.12 -9.14
N TYR A 222 3.36 13.65 -10.31
CA TYR A 222 4.13 13.50 -11.55
C TYR A 222 5.51 14.14 -11.43
N ALA A 223 5.61 15.38 -10.91
CA ALA A 223 6.87 16.07 -10.72
C ALA A 223 7.81 15.33 -9.75
N LEU A 224 7.29 14.77 -8.67
CA LEU A 224 8.03 13.91 -7.74
C LEU A 224 8.62 12.70 -8.46
N ALA A 225 7.81 11.95 -9.19
CA ALA A 225 8.27 10.78 -9.93
C ALA A 225 9.30 11.14 -11.02
N ALA A 226 9.07 12.25 -11.76
CA ALA A 226 9.97 12.70 -12.82
C ALA A 226 11.36 13.13 -12.29
N ASN A 227 11.40 13.85 -11.17
CA ASN A 227 12.66 14.27 -10.58
C ASN A 227 13.45 13.12 -9.95
N LEU A 228 12.75 12.05 -9.47
CA LEU A 228 13.38 10.81 -9.02
C LEU A 228 13.81 9.93 -10.20
N SER A 229 13.36 10.21 -11.43
CA SER A 229 13.47 9.27 -12.56
C SER A 229 12.91 7.90 -12.19
N LEU A 230 11.78 7.88 -11.47
CA LEU A 230 11.18 6.69 -10.84
C LEU A 230 11.09 5.52 -11.82
N LYS A 231 11.69 4.38 -11.44
CA LYS A 231 11.54 3.11 -12.13
C LYS A 231 10.95 2.05 -11.20
N GLY A 232 9.64 2.10 -11.04
CA GLY A 232 8.90 1.30 -10.06
C GLY A 232 7.57 1.92 -9.73
N ILE A 233 7.08 1.63 -8.54
CA ILE A 233 5.85 2.21 -7.99
C ILE A 233 6.21 3.10 -6.79
N MET A 234 5.50 4.22 -6.67
CA MET A 234 5.57 5.13 -5.53
C MET A 234 4.16 5.54 -5.13
N ASP A 235 3.87 5.45 -3.86
CA ASP A 235 2.72 6.07 -3.23
C ASP A 235 3.11 7.48 -2.76
N VAL A 236 2.24 8.45 -3.01
CA VAL A 236 2.40 9.84 -2.57
C VAL A 236 1.26 10.16 -1.61
N GLU A 237 1.59 10.43 -0.36
CA GLU A 237 0.62 10.81 0.65
C GLU A 237 0.61 12.31 0.91
N ALA A 238 -0.59 12.87 1.03
CA ALA A 238 -0.81 14.27 1.30
C ALA A 238 -1.95 14.48 2.30
N ILE A 239 -1.94 15.66 2.93
CA ILE A 239 -3.13 16.20 3.61
C ILE A 239 -3.76 17.24 2.69
N SER A 240 -5.03 16.98 2.33
CA SER A 240 -5.89 17.90 1.58
C SER A 240 -6.72 18.71 2.56
N GLY A 241 -6.41 19.99 2.72
CA GLY A 241 -7.04 20.86 3.70
C GLY A 241 -7.39 22.25 3.16
N PRO A 242 -7.95 23.12 4.00
CA PRO A 242 -8.38 24.48 3.60
C PRO A 242 -7.25 25.35 3.03
N LYS A 243 -5.99 25.03 3.35
CA LYS A 243 -4.79 25.74 2.90
C LYS A 243 -4.14 25.07 1.66
N GLY A 244 -4.84 24.15 1.01
CA GLY A 244 -4.34 23.36 -0.10
C GLY A 244 -3.66 22.06 0.32
N LEU A 245 -2.99 21.42 -0.63
CA LEU A 245 -2.28 20.15 -0.43
C LEU A 245 -0.94 20.37 0.27
N LYS A 246 -0.63 19.46 1.20
CA LYS A 246 0.68 19.33 1.84
C LYS A 246 1.14 17.89 1.73
N ILE A 247 2.21 17.64 0.99
CA ILE A 247 2.80 16.30 0.86
C ILE A 247 3.46 15.94 2.19
N ILE A 248 3.02 14.83 2.78
CA ILE A 248 3.49 14.36 4.10
C ILE A 248 4.50 13.22 4.00
N GLU A 249 4.41 12.43 2.93
CA GLU A 249 5.27 11.27 2.71
C GLU A 249 5.27 10.84 1.23
N ILE A 250 6.31 10.16 0.81
CA ILE A 250 6.36 9.31 -0.37
C ILE A 250 6.88 7.94 0.04
N ASP A 251 6.36 6.89 -0.57
CA ASP A 251 6.79 5.52 -0.34
C ASP A 251 7.06 4.82 -1.67
N ALA A 252 8.35 4.70 -2.04
CA ALA A 252 8.76 4.07 -3.30
C ALA A 252 8.78 2.53 -3.18
N ARG A 253 7.63 1.94 -2.81
CA ARG A 253 7.38 0.51 -2.67
C ARG A 253 5.95 0.17 -3.06
N PHE A 254 5.65 -1.11 -3.25
CA PHE A 254 4.27 -1.53 -3.48
C PHE A 254 3.44 -1.24 -2.22
N PRO A 255 2.35 -0.44 -2.29
CA PRO A 255 1.60 -0.06 -1.10
C PRO A 255 0.73 -1.19 -0.55
N SER A 256 0.30 -1.05 0.70
CA SER A 256 -0.76 -1.85 1.31
C SER A 256 -2.08 -1.07 1.27
N GLN A 257 -3.22 -1.78 1.16
CA GLN A 257 -4.60 -1.28 1.26
C GLN A 257 -5.11 -0.47 0.05
N THR A 258 -4.36 0.51 -0.48
CA THR A 258 -4.79 1.32 -1.62
C THR A 258 -4.88 0.54 -2.95
N PRO A 259 -4.00 -0.45 -3.27
CA PRO A 259 -4.00 -1.13 -4.57
C PRO A 259 -5.31 -1.81 -4.94
N THR A 260 -5.95 -2.48 -3.99
CA THR A 260 -7.24 -3.13 -4.22
C THR A 260 -8.37 -2.12 -4.44
N ALA A 261 -8.38 -1.00 -3.69
CA ALA A 261 -9.34 0.08 -3.89
C ALA A 261 -9.16 0.75 -5.27
N VAL A 262 -7.92 1.00 -5.68
CA VAL A 262 -7.56 1.51 -7.01
C VAL A 262 -8.03 0.57 -8.10
N TYR A 263 -7.76 -0.73 -7.99
CA TYR A 263 -8.17 -1.73 -8.98
C TYR A 263 -9.68 -1.73 -9.23
N TYR A 264 -10.48 -1.77 -8.16
CA TYR A 264 -11.94 -1.83 -8.30
C TYR A 264 -12.58 -0.50 -8.70
N SER A 265 -11.95 0.62 -8.39
CA SER A 265 -12.48 1.93 -8.75
C SER A 265 -12.05 2.42 -10.14
N SER A 266 -10.85 2.06 -10.59
CA SER A 266 -10.27 2.54 -11.86
C SER A 266 -10.23 1.49 -12.98
N GLY A 267 -10.27 0.19 -12.64
CA GLY A 267 -10.01 -0.91 -13.56
C GLY A 267 -8.54 -1.13 -13.88
N ILE A 268 -7.62 -0.41 -13.20
CA ILE A 268 -6.17 -0.53 -13.40
C ILE A 268 -5.59 -1.48 -12.36
N ASN A 269 -4.89 -2.52 -12.84
CA ASN A 269 -4.13 -3.41 -12.00
C ASN A 269 -2.69 -2.91 -11.87
N LEU A 270 -2.31 -2.48 -10.66
CA LEU A 270 -0.98 -1.90 -10.41
C LEU A 270 0.16 -2.89 -10.65
N ILE A 271 -0.07 -4.20 -10.45
CA ILE A 271 0.94 -5.24 -10.76
C ILE A 271 1.16 -5.34 -12.27
N GLU A 272 0.09 -5.34 -13.08
CA GLU A 272 0.22 -5.36 -14.54
C GLU A 272 0.95 -4.11 -15.05
N LEU A 273 0.61 -2.94 -14.49
CA LEU A 273 1.24 -1.68 -14.87
C LEU A 273 2.73 -1.67 -14.45
N LEU A 274 3.04 -2.20 -13.27
CA LEU A 274 4.43 -2.34 -12.80
C LEU A 274 5.25 -3.30 -13.68
N PHE A 275 4.69 -4.41 -14.11
CA PHE A 275 5.35 -5.29 -15.09
C PHE A 275 5.67 -4.55 -16.40
N ARG A 276 4.74 -3.73 -16.90
CA ARG A 276 4.99 -2.90 -18.09
C ARG A 276 6.13 -1.92 -17.86
N ALA A 277 6.21 -1.28 -16.71
CA ALA A 277 7.27 -0.34 -16.38
C ALA A 277 8.68 -0.94 -16.51
N PHE A 278 8.83 -2.24 -16.26
CA PHE A 278 10.10 -2.96 -16.39
C PHE A 278 10.30 -3.67 -17.73
N GLY A 279 9.34 -3.61 -18.64
CA GLY A 279 9.38 -4.26 -19.95
C GLY A 279 9.07 -3.32 -21.11
N GLU A 280 7.79 -3.10 -21.38
CA GLU A 280 7.30 -2.35 -22.54
C GLU A 280 7.30 -0.84 -22.34
N GLY A 281 7.43 -0.39 -21.10
CA GLY A 281 7.28 1.01 -20.67
C GLY A 281 5.87 1.33 -20.22
N VAL A 282 5.69 2.55 -19.70
CA VAL A 282 4.40 3.09 -19.27
C VAL A 282 4.02 4.32 -20.08
N GLU A 283 2.72 4.56 -20.18
CA GLU A 283 2.15 5.75 -20.80
C GLU A 283 1.35 6.52 -19.76
N GLU A 284 1.23 7.82 -19.94
CA GLU A 284 0.39 8.65 -19.11
C GLU A 284 -1.09 8.21 -19.22
N ILE A 285 -1.78 8.12 -18.10
CA ILE A 285 -3.19 7.75 -18.06
C ILE A 285 -4.04 9.01 -18.21
N GLU A 286 -4.52 9.26 -19.43
CA GLU A 286 -5.43 10.37 -19.69
C GLU A 286 -6.87 10.07 -19.22
N LYS A 287 -7.29 8.80 -19.33
CA LYS A 287 -8.64 8.35 -18.98
C LYS A 287 -8.61 6.98 -18.33
N LEU A 288 -9.21 6.89 -17.15
CA LEU A 288 -9.36 5.62 -16.44
C LEU A 288 -10.28 4.66 -17.21
N PRO A 289 -9.95 3.35 -17.31
CA PRO A 289 -10.81 2.31 -17.91
C PRO A 289 -12.18 2.21 -17.26
N GLU A 290 -12.25 2.39 -15.95
CA GLU A 290 -13.47 2.36 -15.14
C GLU A 290 -13.52 3.58 -14.21
N ASN A 291 -14.72 3.97 -13.82
CA ASN A 291 -14.94 4.98 -12.79
C ASN A 291 -16.05 4.46 -11.87
N LYS A 292 -15.65 3.59 -10.95
CA LYS A 292 -16.52 2.94 -9.97
C LYS A 292 -16.20 3.44 -8.57
N TYR A 293 -17.04 3.07 -7.61
CA TYR A 293 -16.76 3.30 -6.20
C TYR A 293 -16.36 2.00 -5.53
N CYS A 294 -15.34 2.04 -4.68
CA CYS A 294 -14.86 0.93 -3.88
C CYS A 294 -14.75 1.34 -2.42
N ILE A 295 -15.13 0.46 -1.51
CA ILE A 295 -14.86 0.57 -0.08
C ILE A 295 -13.96 -0.62 0.27
N TYR A 296 -12.75 -0.34 0.69
CA TYR A 296 -11.81 -1.31 1.24
C TYR A 296 -11.66 -1.00 2.73
N GLU A 297 -11.97 -1.94 3.62
CA GLU A 297 -12.07 -1.66 5.05
C GLU A 297 -11.64 -2.87 5.89
N HIS A 298 -10.99 -2.60 7.03
CA HIS A 298 -10.65 -3.62 8.02
C HIS A 298 -11.50 -3.44 9.28
N LEU A 299 -12.14 -4.54 9.71
CA LEU A 299 -12.95 -4.58 10.94
C LEU A 299 -12.53 -5.75 11.81
N MET A 300 -12.35 -5.51 13.10
CA MET A 300 -12.11 -6.54 14.12
C MET A 300 -13.39 -6.85 14.90
N LEU A 301 -13.68 -8.12 15.07
CA LEU A 301 -14.79 -8.58 15.91
C LEU A 301 -14.33 -8.67 17.38
N ARG A 302 -15.00 -7.95 18.26
CA ARG A 302 -14.81 -8.03 19.71
C ARG A 302 -15.65 -9.15 20.34
N GLU A 303 -15.29 -9.59 21.54
CA GLU A 303 -16.00 -10.61 22.29
C GLU A 303 -17.48 -10.28 22.55
N ASN A 304 -17.80 -8.98 22.69
CA ASN A 304 -19.18 -8.51 22.84
C ASN A 304 -19.98 -8.48 21.54
N GLY A 305 -19.42 -8.98 20.43
CA GLY A 305 -20.03 -8.98 19.11
C GLY A 305 -19.87 -7.68 18.32
N SER A 306 -19.33 -6.60 18.90
CA SER A 306 -19.14 -5.35 18.13
C SER A 306 -18.02 -5.46 17.11
N LEU A 307 -18.24 -4.88 15.91
CA LEU A 307 -17.23 -4.66 14.91
C LEU A 307 -16.61 -3.28 15.08
N ILE A 308 -15.29 -3.21 15.14
CA ILE A 308 -14.55 -1.95 15.24
C ILE A 308 -13.56 -1.81 14.08
N PRO A 309 -13.38 -0.59 13.54
CA PRO A 309 -12.31 -0.30 12.60
C PRO A 309 -10.94 -0.60 13.21
N VAL A 310 -10.04 -1.19 12.40
CA VAL A 310 -8.66 -1.46 12.79
C VAL A 310 -7.75 -1.28 11.60
N GLY A 311 -6.52 -0.85 11.84
CA GLY A 311 -5.53 -0.66 10.80
C GLY A 311 -4.67 -1.88 10.54
N GLU A 312 -3.65 -1.69 9.70
CA GLU A 312 -2.71 -2.72 9.25
C GLU A 312 -1.94 -3.37 10.41
N GLN A 313 -1.62 -2.59 11.45
CA GLN A 313 -0.85 -3.10 12.59
C GLN A 313 -1.57 -4.28 13.25
N VAL A 314 -2.89 -4.20 13.43
CA VAL A 314 -3.69 -5.28 14.03
C VAL A 314 -3.75 -6.48 13.10
N LEU A 315 -3.96 -6.26 11.80
CA LEU A 315 -4.03 -7.34 10.82
C LEU A 315 -2.70 -8.10 10.71
N SER A 316 -1.59 -7.41 10.81
CA SER A 316 -0.24 -7.97 10.73
C SER A 316 0.10 -8.96 11.86
N MET A 317 -0.66 -8.94 12.96
CA MET A 317 -0.53 -9.92 14.06
C MET A 317 -1.26 -11.24 13.80
N GLY A 318 -2.06 -11.34 12.75
CA GLY A 318 -2.78 -12.54 12.37
C GLY A 318 -1.90 -13.60 11.70
N THR A 319 -2.39 -14.84 11.65
CA THR A 319 -1.61 -16.00 11.20
C THR A 319 -2.20 -16.80 10.04
N ASP A 320 -3.46 -16.58 9.72
CA ASP A 320 -4.16 -17.31 8.64
C ASP A 320 -5.15 -16.35 7.98
N TYR A 321 -4.81 -15.93 6.78
CA TYR A 321 -5.58 -14.95 6.02
C TYR A 321 -6.09 -15.59 4.74
N GLY A 322 -7.40 -15.64 4.60
CA GLY A 322 -8.02 -16.29 3.46
C GLY A 322 -9.37 -15.72 3.09
N LYS A 323 -9.80 -16.05 1.89
CA LYS A 323 -11.11 -15.65 1.40
C LYS A 323 -12.20 -16.37 2.21
N TYR A 324 -13.10 -15.58 2.81
CA TYR A 324 -14.25 -16.08 3.56
C TYR A 324 -15.53 -16.08 2.72
N TYR A 325 -15.78 -14.98 1.99
CA TYR A 325 -17.00 -14.83 1.19
C TYR A 325 -16.73 -14.09 -0.13
N LYS A 326 -17.47 -14.47 -1.17
CA LYS A 326 -17.38 -13.79 -2.48
C LYS A 326 -18.70 -13.86 -3.22
N GLU A 327 -19.14 -12.72 -3.73
CA GLU A 327 -20.17 -12.57 -4.76
C GLU A 327 -19.87 -11.32 -5.61
N PRO A 328 -20.59 -11.06 -6.71
CA PRO A 328 -20.40 -9.84 -7.50
C PRO A 328 -20.56 -8.59 -6.65
N GLY A 329 -19.48 -7.80 -6.52
CA GLY A 329 -19.42 -6.57 -5.76
C GLY A 329 -19.09 -6.72 -4.27
N ILE A 330 -18.89 -7.94 -3.76
CA ILE A 330 -18.53 -8.22 -2.37
C ILE A 330 -17.41 -9.26 -2.32
N GLU A 331 -16.30 -8.94 -1.68
CA GLU A 331 -15.33 -9.93 -1.23
C GLU A 331 -15.02 -9.68 0.26
N ILE A 332 -15.00 -10.73 1.05
CA ILE A 332 -14.66 -10.70 2.47
C ILE A 332 -13.52 -11.69 2.70
N PHE A 333 -12.45 -11.21 3.31
CA PHE A 333 -11.34 -12.02 3.78
C PHE A 333 -11.38 -12.09 5.31
N LEU A 334 -10.98 -13.21 5.87
CA LEU A 334 -10.88 -13.43 7.29
C LEU A 334 -9.43 -13.69 7.67
N CYS A 335 -8.91 -12.87 8.56
CA CYS A 335 -7.68 -13.12 9.28
C CYS A 335 -8.01 -13.79 10.61
N LYS A 336 -7.53 -15.01 10.79
CA LYS A 336 -7.67 -15.74 12.05
C LYS A 336 -6.56 -15.29 13.01
N GLY A 337 -6.91 -15.17 14.27
CA GLY A 337 -6.03 -14.75 15.35
C GLY A 337 -6.77 -14.87 16.67
N GLU A 338 -6.26 -14.23 17.70
CA GLU A 338 -6.93 -14.14 19.01
C GLU A 338 -8.32 -13.50 18.88
N LYS A 339 -8.44 -12.51 17.98
CA LYS A 339 -9.71 -11.91 17.57
C LYS A 339 -9.81 -11.93 16.05
N PRO A 340 -10.96 -12.33 15.47
CA PRO A 340 -11.13 -12.32 14.02
C PRO A 340 -11.06 -10.89 13.47
N VAL A 341 -10.25 -10.71 12.40
CA VAL A 341 -10.19 -9.46 11.64
C VAL A 341 -10.68 -9.75 10.23
N PHE A 342 -11.55 -8.91 9.73
CA PHE A 342 -12.10 -9.00 8.38
C PHE A 342 -11.55 -7.89 7.51
N THR A 343 -11.09 -8.24 6.31
CA THR A 343 -10.91 -7.27 5.24
C THR A 343 -12.12 -7.35 4.32
N LEU A 344 -12.78 -6.23 4.15
CA LEU A 344 -14.03 -6.09 3.41
C LEU A 344 -13.78 -5.27 2.15
N VAL A 345 -14.14 -5.81 1.00
CA VAL A 345 -14.03 -5.12 -0.29
C VAL A 345 -15.40 -5.06 -0.94
N PHE A 346 -15.94 -3.86 -1.06
CA PHE A 346 -17.24 -3.60 -1.67
C PHE A 346 -17.07 -2.62 -2.82
N TRP A 347 -17.59 -2.97 -4.00
CA TRP A 347 -17.51 -2.06 -5.15
C TRP A 347 -18.82 -2.05 -5.95
N GLY A 348 -19.13 -0.91 -6.51
CA GLY A 348 -20.34 -0.68 -7.30
C GLY A 348 -20.12 0.42 -8.34
N LYS A 349 -21.12 0.67 -9.17
CA LYS A 349 -21.10 1.76 -10.16
C LYS A 349 -20.90 3.13 -9.50
N ASP A 350 -21.39 3.28 -8.26
CA ASP A 350 -21.35 4.51 -7.47
C ASP A 350 -21.28 4.21 -5.96
N ARG A 351 -21.21 5.27 -5.16
CA ARG A 351 -21.14 5.21 -3.69
C ARG A 351 -22.35 4.54 -3.06
N GLU A 352 -23.54 4.74 -3.64
CA GLU A 352 -24.78 4.18 -3.12
C GLU A 352 -24.80 2.67 -3.25
N GLU A 353 -24.49 2.14 -4.45
CA GLU A 353 -24.44 0.70 -4.69
C GLU A 353 -23.33 0.01 -3.85
N ALA A 354 -22.15 0.61 -3.74
CA ALA A 354 -21.08 0.10 -2.87
C ALA A 354 -21.53 0.09 -1.39
N GLY A 355 -22.25 1.12 -0.94
CA GLY A 355 -22.83 1.21 0.40
C GLY A 355 -23.90 0.14 0.67
N GLU A 356 -24.77 -0.18 -0.32
CA GLU A 356 -25.73 -1.28 -0.21
C GLU A 356 -25.03 -2.62 -0.06
N ARG A 357 -23.98 -2.84 -0.85
CA ARG A 357 -23.15 -4.05 -0.77
C ARG A 357 -22.42 -4.16 0.58
N LYS A 358 -21.96 -3.03 1.14
CA LYS A 358 -21.41 -2.98 2.51
C LYS A 358 -22.45 -3.42 3.54
N ARG A 359 -23.69 -2.88 3.49
CA ARG A 359 -24.78 -3.30 4.40
C ARG A 359 -25.06 -4.79 4.31
N LYS A 360 -25.08 -5.36 3.09
CA LYS A 360 -25.25 -6.79 2.87
C LYS A 360 -24.08 -7.60 3.46
N GLY A 361 -22.84 -7.19 3.20
CA GLY A 361 -21.65 -7.85 3.74
C GLY A 361 -21.63 -7.86 5.26
N LEU A 362 -21.99 -6.75 5.91
CA LEU A 362 -22.11 -6.67 7.37
C LEU A 362 -23.22 -7.59 7.90
N SER A 363 -24.36 -7.74 7.20
CA SER A 363 -25.40 -8.71 7.57
C SER A 363 -24.89 -10.16 7.53
N ILE A 364 -24.05 -10.51 6.55
CA ILE A 364 -23.41 -11.83 6.48
C ILE A 364 -22.52 -12.07 7.70
N LEU A 365 -21.75 -11.07 8.15
CA LEU A 365 -20.93 -11.19 9.36
C LEU A 365 -21.79 -11.32 10.61
N LYS A 366 -22.90 -10.59 10.70
CA LYS A 366 -23.87 -10.71 11.78
C LYS A 366 -24.45 -12.12 11.89
N GLU A 367 -24.90 -12.68 10.78
CA GLU A 367 -25.51 -14.01 10.74
C GLU A 367 -24.51 -15.13 11.11
N ASN A 368 -23.26 -15.01 10.64
CA ASN A 368 -22.28 -16.10 10.78
C ASN A 368 -21.40 -15.99 12.04
N PHE A 369 -21.20 -14.79 12.57
CA PHE A 369 -20.33 -14.53 13.73
C PHE A 369 -21.05 -13.87 14.91
N GLY A 370 -22.35 -13.61 14.81
CA GLY A 370 -23.08 -12.89 15.85
C GLY A 370 -22.65 -11.43 15.98
N ALA A 371 -22.09 -10.84 14.93
CA ALA A 371 -21.64 -9.46 14.95
C ALA A 371 -22.81 -8.49 15.20
N ALA A 372 -22.61 -7.52 16.09
CA ALA A 372 -23.51 -6.38 16.27
C ALA A 372 -23.14 -5.32 15.23
N VAL A 373 -24.05 -5.08 14.29
CA VAL A 373 -23.87 -4.15 13.17
C VAL A 373 -24.68 -2.88 13.44
#